data_49110f6e7e4ef93b2c7c81e321300389
#
_entry.id   49110f6e7e4ef93b2c7c81e321300389
#
_cell.length_a   1.000
_cell.length_b   1.000
_cell.length_c   1.000
_cell.angle_alpha   90.00
_cell.angle_beta   90.00
_cell.angle_gamma   90.00
#
_symmetry.space_group_name_H-M   'P 1'
#
loop_
_entity.id
_entity.type
_entity.pdbx_description
1 polymer ?
#
loop_
_entity_poly.entity_id
_entity_poly.type
_entity_poly.pdbx_seq_one_letter_code
_entity_poly.pdbx_strand_id
1 'polypeptide(L)'
;DIKYIDSLGFDHVRLPIDEEQMWDETGKRNEDAFVLLKNCLDWCGKAELRVVVDLHILRSHHFNEAEKPLWTKPAEQDKFIALWKDLSSFMKDYPNGMLAYEPMNEPVADDPEQWNTLLARMIDSLRSWEPARVLVLGSNMWQSAQTFDTFKVPENDTNLILSYHFYEPFYLTHYKAAWTNLKDFEGKVNYPGKIIIGQG
;
A
#
# COMPACT_ATOMS: atom_id res chain seq x y z
N ASP A 1 -14.52 -1.39 -16.60
CA ASP A 1 -13.51 -0.43 -16.09
C ASP A 1 -12.09 -0.81 -16.52
N ILE A 2 -11.62 -2.06 -16.34
CA ILE A 2 -10.26 -2.50 -16.74
C ILE A 2 -9.98 -2.24 -18.23
N LYS A 3 -10.90 -2.59 -19.12
CA LYS A 3 -10.77 -2.29 -20.57
C LYS A 3 -10.67 -0.80 -20.87
N TYR A 4 -11.31 0.04 -20.07
CA TYR A 4 -11.23 1.49 -20.22
C TYR A 4 -9.85 2.01 -19.78
N ILE A 5 -9.31 1.51 -18.66
CA ILE A 5 -7.96 1.82 -18.20
C ILE A 5 -6.92 1.46 -19.28
N ASP A 6 -7.01 0.25 -19.83
CA ASP A 6 -6.17 -0.21 -20.92
C ASP A 6 -6.30 0.69 -22.16
N SER A 7 -7.53 1.05 -22.57
CA SER A 7 -7.77 1.92 -23.72
C SER A 7 -7.19 3.35 -23.59
N LEU A 8 -6.89 3.77 -22.36
CA LEU A 8 -6.22 5.05 -22.07
C LEU A 8 -4.69 4.96 -22.09
N GLY A 9 -4.13 3.76 -22.33
CA GLY A 9 -2.70 3.53 -22.43
C GLY A 9 -1.99 3.40 -21.07
N PHE A 10 -2.72 3.14 -19.97
CA PHE A 10 -2.11 2.74 -18.71
C PHE A 10 -1.55 1.32 -18.84
N ASP A 11 -0.43 1.06 -18.16
CA ASP A 11 0.24 -0.24 -18.20
C ASP A 11 0.11 -1.02 -16.88
N HIS A 12 -0.41 -0.40 -15.83
CA HIS A 12 -0.63 -1.04 -14.54
C HIS A 12 -1.76 -0.41 -13.75
N VAL A 13 -2.22 -1.15 -12.75
CA VAL A 13 -3.13 -0.68 -11.69
C VAL A 13 -2.56 -1.01 -10.32
N ARG A 14 -2.76 -0.14 -9.35
CA ARG A 14 -2.55 -0.43 -7.93
C ARG A 14 -3.90 -0.82 -7.35
N LEU A 15 -3.98 -1.98 -6.73
CA LEU A 15 -5.21 -2.59 -6.20
C LEU A 15 -5.13 -2.65 -4.68
N PRO A 16 -5.72 -1.66 -3.97
CA PRO A 16 -5.76 -1.69 -2.52
C PRO A 16 -6.76 -2.73 -2.03
N ILE A 17 -6.39 -3.48 -1.02
CA ILE A 17 -7.23 -4.43 -0.28
C ILE A 17 -7.09 -4.19 1.21
N ASP A 18 -8.20 -4.29 1.95
CA ASP A 18 -8.22 -4.09 3.39
C ASP A 18 -8.37 -5.42 4.13
N GLU A 19 -7.69 -5.54 5.26
CA GLU A 19 -7.78 -6.75 6.10
C GLU A 19 -9.23 -7.12 6.43
N GLU A 20 -10.05 -6.14 6.81
CA GLU A 20 -11.45 -6.37 7.22
C GLU A 20 -12.33 -6.91 6.09
N GLN A 21 -12.02 -6.55 4.85
CA GLN A 21 -12.75 -7.02 3.68
C GLN A 21 -12.36 -8.44 3.31
N MET A 22 -11.07 -8.77 3.50
CA MET A 22 -10.48 -10.03 3.05
C MET A 22 -10.61 -11.15 4.08
N TRP A 23 -10.57 -10.82 5.38
CA TRP A 23 -10.66 -11.81 6.46
C TRP A 23 -11.55 -11.32 7.60
N ASP A 24 -12.19 -12.28 8.28
CA ASP A 24 -12.88 -12.00 9.53
C ASP A 24 -11.87 -11.81 10.71
N GLU A 25 -12.40 -11.50 11.89
CA GLU A 25 -11.60 -11.28 13.10
C GLU A 25 -10.80 -12.53 13.54
N THR A 26 -11.20 -13.72 13.11
CA THR A 26 -10.48 -14.97 13.40
C THR A 26 -9.38 -15.28 12.38
N GLY A 27 -9.25 -14.46 11.32
CA GLY A 27 -8.32 -14.68 10.22
C GLY A 27 -8.84 -15.66 9.16
N LYS A 28 -10.11 -16.03 9.20
CA LYS A 28 -10.74 -16.85 8.15
C LYS A 28 -11.05 -15.97 6.94
N ARG A 29 -10.77 -16.49 5.75
CA ARG A 29 -11.05 -15.79 4.48
C ARG A 29 -12.52 -15.49 4.28
N ASN A 30 -12.80 -14.30 3.79
CA ASN A 30 -14.05 -13.98 3.10
C ASN A 30 -13.92 -14.47 1.66
N GLU A 31 -14.50 -15.61 1.35
CA GLU A 31 -14.35 -16.25 0.04
C GLU A 31 -14.86 -15.36 -1.10
N ASP A 32 -15.93 -14.59 -0.89
CA ASP A 32 -16.44 -13.65 -1.91
C ASP A 32 -15.43 -12.55 -2.24
N ALA A 33 -14.73 -12.02 -1.24
CA ALA A 33 -13.67 -11.03 -1.46
C ALA A 33 -12.47 -11.62 -2.22
N PHE A 34 -12.08 -12.87 -1.90
CA PHE A 34 -11.02 -13.56 -2.64
C PHE A 34 -11.43 -13.88 -4.09
N VAL A 35 -12.70 -14.20 -4.34
CA VAL A 35 -13.24 -14.33 -5.71
C VAL A 35 -13.16 -12.99 -6.46
N LEU A 36 -13.49 -11.88 -5.83
CA LEU A 36 -13.37 -10.55 -6.44
C LEU A 36 -11.91 -10.19 -6.75
N LEU A 37 -10.98 -10.45 -5.82
CA LEU A 37 -9.54 -10.28 -6.05
C LEU A 37 -9.08 -11.09 -7.26
N LYS A 38 -9.43 -12.40 -7.31
CA LYS A 38 -9.10 -13.25 -8.45
C LYS A 38 -9.64 -12.70 -9.75
N ASN A 39 -10.90 -12.32 -9.79
CA ASN A 39 -11.54 -11.77 -10.98
C ASN A 39 -10.83 -10.50 -11.47
N CYS A 40 -10.43 -9.60 -10.55
CA CYS A 40 -9.70 -8.40 -10.89
C CYS A 40 -8.33 -8.72 -11.51
N LEU A 41 -7.57 -9.64 -10.90
CA LEU A 41 -6.29 -10.11 -11.44
C LEU A 41 -6.45 -10.74 -12.82
N ASP A 42 -7.45 -11.61 -12.99
CA ASP A 42 -7.72 -12.28 -14.28
C ASP A 42 -8.13 -11.26 -15.37
N TRP A 43 -8.90 -10.23 -15.03
CA TRP A 43 -9.28 -9.18 -15.98
C TRP A 43 -8.09 -8.31 -16.36
N CYS A 44 -7.23 -7.97 -15.40
CA CYS A 44 -5.99 -7.23 -15.68
C CYS A 44 -5.06 -8.06 -16.57
N GLY A 45 -4.87 -9.35 -16.28
CA GLY A 45 -4.05 -10.23 -17.10
C GLY A 45 -4.57 -10.36 -18.54
N LYS A 46 -5.90 -10.41 -18.76
CA LYS A 46 -6.50 -10.41 -20.11
C LYS A 46 -6.33 -9.09 -20.86
N ALA A 47 -6.15 -7.99 -20.15
CA ALA A 47 -5.90 -6.66 -20.69
C ALA A 47 -4.39 -6.32 -20.73
N GLU A 48 -3.51 -7.28 -20.43
CA GLU A 48 -2.06 -7.10 -20.35
C GLU A 48 -1.61 -6.00 -19.35
N LEU A 49 -2.48 -5.63 -18.41
CA LEU A 49 -2.18 -4.70 -17.33
C LEU A 49 -1.46 -5.41 -16.19
N ARG A 50 -0.39 -4.81 -15.71
CA ARG A 50 0.29 -5.22 -14.48
C ARG A 50 -0.51 -4.80 -13.25
N VAL A 51 -0.35 -5.51 -12.14
CA VAL A 51 -1.07 -5.21 -10.90
C VAL A 51 -0.08 -5.11 -9.74
N VAL A 52 -0.21 -4.07 -8.94
CA VAL A 52 0.39 -3.99 -7.61
C VAL A 52 -0.73 -4.25 -6.60
N VAL A 53 -0.71 -5.40 -5.93
CA VAL A 53 -1.61 -5.64 -4.81
C VAL A 53 -1.02 -5.03 -3.56
N ASP A 54 -1.78 -4.15 -2.95
CA ASP A 54 -1.43 -3.35 -1.79
C ASP A 54 -2.32 -3.71 -0.60
N LEU A 55 -1.72 -4.18 0.50
CA LEU A 55 -2.43 -4.37 1.76
C LEU A 55 -2.57 -3.01 2.44
N HIS A 56 -3.72 -2.36 2.18
CA HIS A 56 -3.91 -0.95 2.39
C HIS A 56 -4.20 -0.58 3.85
N ILE A 57 -5.15 -1.28 4.47
CA ILE A 57 -5.54 -1.05 5.85
C ILE A 57 -5.48 -2.37 6.63
N LEU A 58 -4.83 -2.31 7.78
CA LEU A 58 -4.81 -3.37 8.78
C LEU A 58 -5.65 -2.95 9.99
N ARG A 59 -6.28 -3.90 10.67
CA ARG A 59 -6.92 -3.65 11.98
C ARG A 59 -5.92 -3.15 13.03
N SER A 60 -4.64 -3.53 12.90
CA SER A 60 -3.57 -3.14 13.79
C SER A 60 -2.81 -1.89 13.35
N HIS A 61 -3.07 -1.39 12.13
CA HIS A 61 -2.48 -0.18 11.57
C HIS A 61 -3.42 0.45 10.55
N HIS A 62 -4.02 1.57 10.92
CA HIS A 62 -4.61 2.52 9.99
C HIS A 62 -3.80 3.82 10.04
N PHE A 63 -3.33 4.30 8.92
CA PHE A 63 -2.34 5.39 8.86
C PHE A 63 -2.81 6.72 9.47
N ASN A 64 -4.13 6.93 9.62
CA ASN A 64 -4.72 8.11 10.27
C ASN A 64 -5.13 7.88 11.73
N GLU A 65 -5.04 6.66 12.25
CA GLU A 65 -5.41 6.38 13.63
C GLU A 65 -4.26 6.72 14.60
N ALA A 66 -4.64 7.15 15.83
CA ALA A 66 -3.65 7.44 16.87
C ALA A 66 -3.00 6.17 17.43
N GLU A 67 -3.82 5.12 17.65
CA GLU A 67 -3.34 3.85 18.15
C GLU A 67 -3.02 2.89 17.01
N LYS A 68 -1.78 2.41 16.98
CA LYS A 68 -1.29 1.48 15.98
C LYS A 68 -0.56 0.31 16.66
N PRO A 69 -1.33 -0.69 17.16
CA PRO A 69 -0.75 -1.80 17.92
C PRO A 69 0.26 -2.65 17.12
N LEU A 70 0.28 -2.54 15.81
CA LEU A 70 1.27 -3.19 14.96
C LEU A 70 2.71 -2.90 15.39
N TRP A 71 2.99 -1.67 15.84
CA TRP A 71 4.35 -1.25 16.21
C TRP A 71 4.78 -1.74 17.60
N THR A 72 3.83 -2.09 18.46
CA THR A 72 4.10 -2.39 19.87
C THR A 72 3.76 -3.83 20.28
N LYS A 73 2.97 -4.55 19.47
CA LYS A 73 2.52 -5.91 19.80
C LYS A 73 3.08 -6.94 18.81
N PRO A 74 4.01 -7.81 19.24
CA PRO A 74 4.57 -8.86 18.39
C PRO A 74 3.50 -9.76 17.72
N ALA A 75 2.41 -10.04 18.41
CA ALA A 75 1.31 -10.84 17.87
C ALA A 75 0.65 -10.19 16.63
N GLU A 76 0.56 -8.86 16.58
CA GLU A 76 0.02 -8.15 15.43
C GLU A 76 1.00 -8.18 14.24
N GLN A 77 2.31 -8.17 14.52
CA GLN A 77 3.33 -8.34 13.50
C GLN A 77 3.32 -9.77 12.94
N ASP A 78 3.13 -10.78 13.80
CA ASP A 78 2.98 -12.17 13.35
C ASP A 78 1.74 -12.35 12.49
N LYS A 79 0.63 -11.71 12.88
CA LYS A 79 -0.61 -11.69 12.09
C LYS A 79 -0.39 -11.05 10.73
N PHE A 80 0.28 -9.90 10.67
CA PHE A 80 0.60 -9.23 9.42
C PHE A 80 1.38 -10.13 8.45
N ILE A 81 2.40 -10.84 8.96
CA ILE A 81 3.15 -11.84 8.17
C ILE A 81 2.23 -12.99 7.71
N ALA A 82 1.33 -13.47 8.58
CA ALA A 82 0.41 -14.55 8.24
C ALA A 82 -0.60 -14.15 7.15
N LEU A 83 -1.10 -12.92 7.14
CA LEU A 83 -1.97 -12.40 6.08
C LEU A 83 -1.25 -12.42 4.73
N TRP A 84 0.02 -11.98 4.68
CA TRP A 84 0.81 -12.04 3.45
C TRP A 84 1.14 -13.47 3.02
N LYS A 85 1.34 -14.40 3.97
CA LYS A 85 1.50 -15.81 3.64
C LYS A 85 0.26 -16.37 2.95
N ASP A 86 -0.90 -15.98 3.42
CA ASP A 86 -2.19 -16.38 2.86
C ASP A 86 -2.40 -15.79 1.46
N LEU A 87 -2.15 -14.48 1.27
CA LEU A 87 -2.19 -13.79 -0.02
C LEU A 87 -1.20 -14.39 -1.02
N SER A 88 0.06 -14.57 -0.61
CA SER A 88 1.09 -15.17 -1.44
C SER A 88 0.68 -16.58 -1.90
N SER A 89 0.19 -17.41 -0.98
CA SER A 89 -0.33 -18.75 -1.33
C SER A 89 -1.45 -18.72 -2.36
N PHE A 90 -2.32 -17.71 -2.30
CA PHE A 90 -3.42 -17.53 -3.23
C PHE A 90 -2.96 -17.00 -4.59
N MET A 91 -1.96 -16.13 -4.61
CA MET A 91 -1.55 -15.39 -5.81
C MET A 91 -0.25 -15.90 -6.46
N LYS A 92 0.46 -16.84 -5.87
CA LYS A 92 1.80 -17.28 -6.32
C LYS A 92 1.87 -17.74 -7.78
N ASP A 93 0.77 -18.24 -8.33
CA ASP A 93 0.70 -18.75 -9.70
C ASP A 93 0.58 -17.65 -10.77
N TYR A 94 0.34 -16.39 -10.36
CA TYR A 94 0.38 -15.25 -11.28
C TYR A 94 1.84 -14.89 -11.62
N PRO A 95 2.14 -14.60 -12.91
CA PRO A 95 3.51 -14.30 -13.34
C PRO A 95 4.12 -13.08 -12.63
N ASN A 96 5.42 -13.14 -12.32
CA ASN A 96 6.16 -12.03 -11.71
C ASN A 96 6.18 -10.77 -12.59
N GLY A 97 6.09 -10.91 -13.92
CA GLY A 97 5.99 -9.78 -14.83
C GLY A 97 4.62 -9.08 -14.82
N MET A 98 3.59 -9.73 -14.24
CA MET A 98 2.24 -9.19 -14.14
C MET A 98 1.90 -8.67 -12.75
N LEU A 99 2.38 -9.33 -11.69
CA LEU A 99 1.95 -9.09 -10.32
C LEU A 99 3.12 -8.72 -9.41
N ALA A 100 2.97 -7.61 -8.71
CA ALA A 100 3.85 -7.17 -7.63
C ALA A 100 3.07 -7.04 -6.32
N TYR A 101 3.76 -7.09 -5.19
CA TYR A 101 3.20 -6.91 -3.86
C TYR A 101 3.70 -5.62 -3.23
N GLU A 102 2.81 -4.85 -2.67
CA GLU A 102 3.11 -3.74 -1.78
C GLU A 102 2.71 -4.15 -0.37
N PRO A 103 3.69 -4.47 0.51
CA PRO A 103 3.38 -5.08 1.81
C PRO A 103 2.48 -4.24 2.69
N MET A 104 2.60 -2.93 2.64
CA MET A 104 1.80 -2.01 3.45
C MET A 104 1.71 -0.64 2.79
N ASN A 105 0.50 -0.08 2.78
CA ASN A 105 0.26 1.32 2.47
C ASN A 105 0.64 2.21 3.66
N GLU A 106 1.39 3.26 3.38
CA GLU A 106 1.61 4.38 4.29
C GLU A 106 1.95 3.99 5.74
N PRO A 107 3.06 3.27 6.00
CA PRO A 107 3.47 2.97 7.35
C PRO A 107 3.72 4.27 8.15
N VAL A 108 3.18 4.34 9.37
CA VAL A 108 3.38 5.45 10.31
C VAL A 108 3.81 4.91 11.67
N ALA A 109 5.10 4.72 11.83
CA ALA A 109 5.74 4.31 13.05
C ALA A 109 6.41 5.51 13.73
N ASP A 110 6.39 5.57 15.06
CA ASP A 110 7.03 6.64 15.82
C ASP A 110 8.56 6.62 15.67
N ASP A 111 9.14 5.42 15.59
CA ASP A 111 10.56 5.19 15.31
C ASP A 111 10.70 4.50 13.94
N PRO A 112 11.49 5.07 13.00
CA PRO A 112 11.75 4.44 11.69
C PRO A 112 12.25 2.99 11.79
N GLU A 113 12.96 2.63 12.86
CA GLU A 113 13.48 1.28 13.05
C GLU A 113 12.38 0.23 13.30
N GLN A 114 11.22 0.64 13.80
CA GLN A 114 10.08 -0.28 13.94
C GLN A 114 9.61 -0.74 12.55
N TRP A 115 9.48 0.18 11.59
CA TRP A 115 9.14 -0.17 10.22
C TRP A 115 10.25 -0.93 9.53
N ASN A 116 11.49 -0.46 9.60
CA ASN A 116 12.65 -1.14 9.00
C ASN A 116 12.76 -2.60 9.45
N THR A 117 12.60 -2.86 10.76
CA THR A 117 12.67 -4.20 11.33
C THR A 117 11.52 -5.09 10.85
N LEU A 118 10.29 -4.58 10.87
CA LEU A 118 9.12 -5.34 10.42
C LEU A 118 9.18 -5.61 8.92
N LEU A 119 9.59 -4.61 8.13
CA LEU A 119 9.74 -4.74 6.69
C LEU A 119 10.82 -5.76 6.32
N ALA A 120 11.98 -5.74 6.97
CA ALA A 120 13.04 -6.74 6.74
C ALA A 120 12.50 -8.15 6.99
N ARG A 121 11.80 -8.36 8.10
CA ARG A 121 11.15 -9.64 8.41
C ARG A 121 10.10 -10.04 7.37
N MET A 122 9.33 -9.09 6.86
CA MET A 122 8.35 -9.33 5.79
C MET A 122 9.04 -9.73 4.49
N ILE A 123 10.09 -9.00 4.09
CA ILE A 123 10.87 -9.31 2.88
C ILE A 123 11.45 -10.71 2.97
N ASP A 124 12.10 -11.08 4.08
CA ASP A 124 12.66 -12.41 4.30
C ASP A 124 11.58 -13.50 4.17
N SER A 125 10.40 -13.25 4.73
CA SER A 125 9.27 -14.16 4.64
C SER A 125 8.78 -14.31 3.20
N LEU A 126 8.53 -13.21 2.48
CA LEU A 126 8.11 -13.23 1.08
C LEU A 126 9.15 -13.90 0.19
N ARG A 127 10.43 -13.63 0.39
CA ARG A 127 11.53 -14.26 -0.36
C ARG A 127 11.61 -15.77 -0.12
N SER A 128 11.26 -16.24 1.08
CA SER A 128 11.19 -17.67 1.37
C SER A 128 10.06 -18.39 0.62
N TRP A 129 8.98 -17.68 0.30
CA TRP A 129 7.81 -18.23 -0.41
C TRP A 129 7.88 -17.99 -1.91
N GLU A 130 8.26 -16.79 -2.30
CA GLU A 130 8.33 -16.32 -3.69
C GLU A 130 9.62 -15.54 -3.95
N PRO A 131 10.75 -16.22 -4.20
CA PRO A 131 12.08 -15.60 -4.30
C PRO A 131 12.19 -14.49 -5.36
N ALA A 132 11.39 -14.57 -6.43
CA ALA A 132 11.46 -13.67 -7.58
C ALA A 132 10.28 -12.67 -7.66
N ARG A 133 9.36 -12.65 -6.68
CA ARG A 133 8.24 -11.72 -6.69
C ARG A 133 8.72 -10.28 -6.57
N VAL A 134 8.23 -9.40 -7.43
CA VAL A 134 8.51 -7.96 -7.33
C VAL A 134 7.79 -7.40 -6.10
N LEU A 135 8.53 -6.67 -5.27
CA LEU A 135 8.01 -5.98 -4.09
C LEU A 135 8.11 -4.47 -4.32
N VAL A 136 7.03 -3.75 -4.01
CA VAL A 136 6.96 -2.29 -4.00
C VAL A 136 7.07 -1.83 -2.56
N LEU A 137 8.09 -1.06 -2.25
CA LEU A 137 8.45 -0.70 -0.89
C LEU A 137 8.44 0.82 -0.71
N GLY A 138 7.80 1.29 0.34
CA GLY A 138 7.81 2.68 0.75
C GLY A 138 8.46 2.89 2.11
N SER A 139 8.96 4.10 2.33
CA SER A 139 9.54 4.53 3.60
C SER A 139 8.46 4.81 4.65
N ASN A 140 8.87 5.13 5.88
CA ASN A 140 7.97 5.52 6.97
C ASN A 140 7.24 6.86 6.70
N MET A 141 6.37 7.28 7.61
CA MET A 141 5.64 8.56 7.60
C MET A 141 4.91 8.81 6.28
N TRP A 142 3.89 7.95 6.02
CA TRP A 142 3.03 7.99 4.82
C TRP A 142 3.81 7.81 3.51
N GLN A 143 4.83 6.96 3.51
CA GLN A 143 5.72 6.76 2.34
C GLN A 143 6.35 8.07 1.84
N SER A 144 6.71 8.95 2.77
CA SER A 144 7.28 10.25 2.44
C SER A 144 8.67 10.13 1.84
N ALA A 145 8.93 10.82 0.74
CA ALA A 145 10.28 10.93 0.18
C ALA A 145 11.30 11.52 1.17
N GLN A 146 10.85 12.30 2.16
CA GLN A 146 11.69 12.93 3.18
C GLN A 146 12.26 11.93 4.21
N THR A 147 11.72 10.71 4.27
CA THR A 147 12.17 9.66 5.21
C THR A 147 13.01 8.56 4.54
N PHE A 148 13.40 8.76 3.28
CA PHE A 148 14.25 7.81 2.57
C PHE A 148 15.67 7.70 3.11
N ASP A 149 16.19 8.72 3.78
CA ASP A 149 17.50 8.71 4.43
C ASP A 149 17.59 7.74 5.61
N THR A 150 16.44 7.42 6.24
CA THR A 150 16.34 6.44 7.32
C THR A 150 15.79 5.09 6.86
N PHE A 151 15.42 4.97 5.57
CA PHE A 151 14.81 3.77 5.01
C PHE A 151 15.85 2.71 4.68
N LYS A 152 15.72 1.51 5.25
CA LYS A 152 16.66 0.40 5.05
C LYS A 152 16.11 -0.58 4.02
N VAL A 153 16.82 -0.72 2.91
CA VAL A 153 16.45 -1.61 1.81
C VAL A 153 17.56 -2.64 1.61
N PRO A 154 17.25 -3.92 1.36
CA PRO A 154 18.25 -4.94 1.05
C PRO A 154 19.05 -4.57 -0.21
N GLU A 155 20.38 -4.45 -0.09
CA GLU A 155 21.25 -4.00 -1.18
C GLU A 155 21.36 -5.00 -2.36
N ASN A 156 21.13 -6.29 -2.10
CA ASN A 156 21.33 -7.36 -3.09
C ASN A 156 20.01 -7.92 -3.65
N ASP A 157 18.88 -7.32 -3.35
CA ASP A 157 17.60 -7.73 -3.89
C ASP A 157 17.24 -6.88 -5.12
N THR A 158 17.31 -7.48 -6.29
CA THR A 158 17.05 -6.80 -7.57
C THR A 158 15.57 -6.76 -7.96
N ASN A 159 14.70 -7.40 -7.19
CA ASN A 159 13.26 -7.43 -7.46
C ASN A 159 12.49 -6.46 -6.54
N LEU A 160 13.07 -5.29 -6.30
CA LEU A 160 12.47 -4.23 -5.50
C LEU A 160 12.19 -2.99 -6.34
N ILE A 161 11.05 -2.36 -6.09
CA ILE A 161 10.67 -1.04 -6.59
C ILE A 161 10.48 -0.14 -5.38
N LEU A 162 11.19 0.99 -5.35
CA LEU A 162 11.00 1.98 -4.30
C LEU A 162 9.90 2.95 -4.72
N SER A 163 8.94 3.17 -3.84
CA SER A 163 7.78 4.03 -4.04
C SER A 163 7.71 5.11 -2.98
N TYR A 164 7.19 6.27 -3.35
CA TYR A 164 6.85 7.32 -2.40
C TYR A 164 5.52 7.96 -2.80
N HIS A 165 4.81 8.48 -1.79
CA HIS A 165 3.58 9.23 -2.01
C HIS A 165 3.89 10.72 -2.07
N PHE A 166 3.26 11.42 -3.00
CA PHE A 166 3.50 12.84 -3.22
C PHE A 166 2.18 13.55 -3.46
N TYR A 167 1.80 14.40 -2.51
CA TYR A 167 0.52 15.12 -2.51
C TYR A 167 0.69 16.64 -2.57
N GLU A 168 1.89 17.12 -2.91
CA GLU A 168 2.08 18.58 -3.02
C GLU A 168 1.57 19.11 -4.38
N PRO A 169 0.93 20.27 -4.41
CA PRO A 169 0.56 21.08 -3.25
C PRO A 169 -0.66 20.52 -2.51
N PHE A 170 -0.54 20.32 -1.18
CA PHE A 170 -1.52 19.65 -0.33
C PHE A 170 -2.94 20.26 -0.42
N TYR A 171 -3.04 21.58 -0.53
CA TYR A 171 -4.32 22.28 -0.70
C TYR A 171 -5.04 21.92 -2.00
N LEU A 172 -4.34 21.47 -3.03
CA LEU A 172 -4.95 21.02 -4.28
C LEU A 172 -5.42 19.57 -4.16
N THR A 173 -4.53 18.70 -3.72
CA THR A 173 -4.78 17.26 -3.69
C THR A 173 -5.78 16.85 -2.61
N HIS A 174 -5.83 17.62 -1.51
CA HIS A 174 -6.74 17.39 -0.39
C HIS A 174 -7.82 18.48 -0.26
N TYR A 175 -8.14 19.17 -1.36
CA TYR A 175 -9.16 20.19 -1.36
C TYR A 175 -10.50 19.64 -0.85
N LYS A 176 -10.99 20.18 0.28
CA LYS A 176 -12.21 19.74 0.96
C LYS A 176 -12.27 18.26 1.33
N ALA A 177 -11.13 17.59 1.45
CA ALA A 177 -11.10 16.21 1.90
C ALA A 177 -11.58 16.09 3.35
N ALA A 178 -12.60 15.26 3.57
CA ALA A 178 -13.32 15.17 4.85
C ALA A 178 -12.45 14.69 6.03
N TRP A 179 -11.36 13.97 5.73
CA TRP A 179 -10.41 13.42 6.70
C TRP A 179 -9.22 14.34 7.01
N THR A 180 -9.23 15.57 6.50
CA THR A 180 -8.17 16.55 6.75
C THR A 180 -8.72 17.83 7.39
N ASN A 181 -7.80 18.68 7.85
CA ASN A 181 -8.15 20.03 8.33
C ASN A 181 -8.64 20.96 7.21
N LEU A 182 -8.63 20.50 5.95
CA LEU A 182 -9.13 21.25 4.79
C LEU A 182 -10.60 20.97 4.46
N LYS A 183 -11.30 20.14 5.25
CA LYS A 183 -12.72 19.79 5.00
C LYS A 183 -13.63 21.00 4.81
N ASP A 184 -13.36 22.06 5.57
CA ASP A 184 -14.15 23.30 5.55
C ASP A 184 -13.44 24.46 4.83
N PHE A 185 -12.37 24.16 4.08
CA PHE A 185 -11.61 25.16 3.36
C PHE A 185 -12.41 25.73 2.18
N GLU A 186 -12.67 27.05 2.19
CA GLU A 186 -13.44 27.74 1.14
C GLU A 186 -12.59 28.59 0.20
N GLY A 187 -11.27 28.62 0.42
CA GLY A 187 -10.33 29.34 -0.43
C GLY A 187 -10.28 28.79 -1.85
N LYS A 188 -9.86 29.63 -2.80
CA LYS A 188 -9.61 29.19 -4.17
C LYS A 188 -8.25 28.52 -4.27
N VAL A 189 -8.23 27.35 -4.92
CA VAL A 189 -7.02 26.63 -5.24
C VAL A 189 -6.81 26.67 -6.75
N ASN A 190 -5.66 27.21 -7.20
CA ASN A 190 -5.28 27.25 -8.59
C ASN A 190 -3.94 26.50 -8.77
N TYR A 191 -3.82 25.78 -9.87
CA TYR A 191 -2.57 25.09 -10.24
C TYR A 191 -2.34 25.21 -11.76
N PRO A 192 -1.14 25.61 -12.16
CA PRO A 192 -0.07 26.21 -11.35
C PRO A 192 -0.45 27.60 -10.83
N GLY A 193 0.00 27.96 -9.63
CA GLY A 193 -0.28 29.28 -9.08
C GLY A 193 -0.15 29.37 -7.55
N LYS A 194 -0.45 30.55 -7.03
CA LYS A 194 -0.47 30.79 -5.59
C LYS A 194 -1.79 30.33 -5.00
N ILE A 195 -1.73 29.59 -3.90
CA ILE A 195 -2.89 29.25 -3.09
C ILE A 195 -2.99 30.34 -2.01
N ILE A 196 -4.12 31.06 -1.99
CA ILE A 196 -4.37 32.07 -0.97
C ILE A 196 -5.00 31.36 0.24
N ILE A 197 -4.17 31.10 1.23
CA ILE A 197 -4.60 30.62 2.54
C ILE A 197 -5.13 31.86 3.25
N GLY A 198 -6.45 31.94 3.47
CA GLY A 198 -7.19 33.12 3.90
C GLY A 198 -6.47 34.00 4.92
N GLN A 199 -6.69 35.31 4.80
CA GLN A 199 -6.43 36.25 5.88
C GLN A 199 -7.50 36.00 6.94
N GLY A 200 -7.11 35.42 8.09
CA GLY A 200 -7.90 35.44 9.30
C GLY A 200 -8.07 36.88 9.80
#